data_3cf94f1a03fd0c95d400fb75a26314fb
#
_entry.id   3cf94f1a03fd0c95d400fb75a26314fb
#
_cell.length_a   1.000
_cell.length_b   1.000
_cell.length_c   1.000
_cell.angle_alpha   90.00
_cell.angle_beta   90.00
_cell.angle_gamma   90.00
#
_symmetry.space_group_name_H-M   'P 1'
#
loop_
_entity.id
_entity.type
_entity.pdbx_description
1 polymer ?
#
loop_
_entity_poly.entity_id
_entity_poly.type
_entity_poly.pdbx_seq_one_letter_code
_entity_poly.pdbx_strand_id
1 'polypeptide(L)'
;MNNDIELKDLTVPQLIKMGIEIRDDLKVESDKYNQFEKSTKDMLDRISQALKNKADEMGGVNSFATSEGTAYRTLKESYRVGSWPEVLKFIQDTHNYQMLEKRIGKLATKEIHSSTGQLPPGVEYIAEEEFVIRRPT
;
A
#
# COMPACT_ATOMS: atom_id res chain seq x y z
N MET A 1 -24.54 -22.24 11.60
CA MET A 1 -23.87 -23.52 11.88
C MET A 1 -22.40 -23.37 11.53
N ASN A 2 -21.56 -23.22 12.53
CA ASN A 2 -20.13 -23.32 12.29
C ASN A 2 -19.81 -24.81 12.14
N ASN A 3 -19.75 -25.27 10.89
CA ASN A 3 -19.03 -26.48 10.59
C ASN A 3 -17.54 -26.10 10.68
N ASP A 4 -16.98 -26.17 11.87
CA ASP A 4 -15.55 -26.20 12.06
C ASP A 4 -15.05 -27.52 11.47
N ILE A 5 -14.91 -27.55 10.13
CA ILE A 5 -14.20 -28.64 9.47
C ILE A 5 -12.76 -28.48 9.94
N GLU A 6 -12.33 -29.42 10.77
CA GLU A 6 -10.95 -29.41 11.22
C GLU A 6 -10.05 -29.71 10.02
N LEU A 7 -9.22 -28.76 9.64
CA LEU A 7 -8.35 -28.85 8.45
C LEU A 7 -7.48 -30.10 8.47
N LYS A 8 -7.14 -30.59 9.67
CA LYS A 8 -6.34 -31.82 9.85
C LYS A 8 -7.02 -33.10 9.33
N ASP A 9 -8.35 -33.07 9.22
CA ASP A 9 -9.13 -34.25 8.76
C ASP A 9 -9.33 -34.26 7.24
N LEU A 10 -8.88 -33.22 6.55
CA LEU A 10 -8.98 -33.10 5.10
C LEU A 10 -7.78 -33.77 4.41
N THR A 11 -8.04 -34.37 3.26
CA THR A 11 -6.99 -34.89 2.39
C THR A 11 -6.23 -33.75 1.69
N VAL A 12 -5.02 -34.03 1.22
CA VAL A 12 -4.22 -33.07 0.49
C VAL A 12 -4.96 -32.48 -0.73
N PRO A 13 -5.62 -33.27 -1.61
CA PRO A 13 -6.42 -32.69 -2.70
C PRO A 13 -7.54 -31.80 -2.22
N GLN A 14 -8.22 -32.13 -1.12
CA GLN A 14 -9.28 -31.31 -0.55
C GLN A 14 -8.74 -29.97 -0.03
N LEU A 15 -7.60 -29.97 0.64
CA LEU A 15 -6.95 -28.75 1.10
C LEU A 15 -6.53 -27.85 -0.05
N ILE A 16 -5.96 -28.42 -1.11
CA ILE A 16 -5.58 -27.67 -2.32
C ILE A 16 -6.80 -27.04 -2.97
N LYS A 17 -7.87 -27.81 -3.18
CA LYS A 17 -9.12 -27.31 -3.77
C LYS A 17 -9.71 -26.17 -2.95
N MET A 18 -9.83 -26.37 -1.65
CA MET A 18 -10.34 -25.36 -0.73
C MET A 18 -9.49 -24.08 -0.77
N GLY A 19 -8.16 -24.20 -0.76
CA GLY A 19 -7.27 -23.05 -0.84
C GLY A 19 -7.43 -22.25 -2.14
N ILE A 20 -7.64 -22.93 -3.28
CA ILE A 20 -7.89 -22.28 -4.56
C ILE A 20 -9.23 -21.54 -4.53
N GLU A 21 -10.31 -22.19 -4.06
CA GLU A 21 -11.64 -21.59 -3.97
C GLU A 21 -11.66 -20.35 -3.09
N ILE A 22 -11.08 -20.42 -1.88
CA ILE A 22 -11.00 -19.28 -0.97
C ILE A 22 -10.21 -18.13 -1.58
N ARG A 23 -9.09 -18.42 -2.23
CA ARG A 23 -8.28 -17.39 -2.89
C ARG A 23 -9.01 -16.72 -4.05
N ASP A 24 -9.78 -17.50 -4.81
CA ASP A 24 -10.57 -16.96 -5.92
C ASP A 24 -11.70 -16.06 -5.41
N ASP A 25 -12.40 -16.47 -4.35
CA ASP A 25 -13.43 -15.66 -3.71
C ASP A 25 -12.85 -14.36 -3.15
N LEU A 26 -11.72 -14.43 -2.49
CA LEU A 26 -11.01 -13.26 -1.97
C LEU A 26 -10.66 -12.28 -3.11
N LYS A 27 -10.19 -12.79 -4.24
CA LYS A 27 -9.87 -11.95 -5.40
C LYS A 27 -11.11 -11.25 -5.95
N VAL A 28 -12.22 -11.98 -6.11
CA VAL A 28 -13.48 -11.41 -6.60
C VAL A 28 -13.96 -10.28 -5.70
N GLU A 29 -13.98 -10.49 -4.39
CA GLU A 29 -14.41 -9.47 -3.44
C GLU A 29 -13.43 -8.28 -3.38
N SER A 30 -12.13 -8.53 -3.47
CA SER A 30 -11.11 -7.48 -3.54
C SER A 30 -11.28 -6.61 -4.79
N ASP A 31 -11.53 -7.21 -5.95
CA ASP A 31 -11.75 -6.48 -7.20
C ASP A 31 -13.02 -5.62 -7.13
N LYS A 32 -14.12 -6.14 -6.56
CA LYS A 32 -15.35 -5.37 -6.32
C LYS A 32 -15.08 -4.18 -5.41
N TYR A 33 -14.38 -4.39 -4.31
CA TYR A 33 -14.03 -3.33 -3.36
C TYR A 33 -13.17 -2.25 -4.01
N ASN A 34 -12.16 -2.64 -4.79
CA ASN A 34 -11.28 -1.70 -5.49
C ASN A 34 -12.05 -0.83 -6.50
N GLN A 35 -13.01 -1.42 -7.22
CA GLN A 35 -13.89 -0.66 -8.12
C GLN A 35 -14.79 0.32 -7.36
N PHE A 36 -15.39 -0.14 -6.26
CA PHE A 36 -16.21 0.70 -5.39
C PHE A 36 -15.37 1.85 -4.80
N GLU A 37 -14.19 1.55 -4.27
CA GLU A 37 -13.28 2.54 -3.71
C GLU A 37 -12.91 3.61 -4.75
N LYS A 38 -12.54 3.19 -5.95
CA LYS A 38 -12.17 4.09 -7.04
C LYS A 38 -13.31 5.03 -7.41
N SER A 39 -14.51 4.50 -7.66
CA SER A 39 -15.67 5.32 -8.05
C SER A 39 -16.09 6.27 -6.93
N THR A 40 -15.99 5.83 -5.68
CA THR A 40 -16.31 6.65 -4.50
C THR A 40 -15.31 7.78 -4.31
N LYS A 41 -14.02 7.50 -4.44
CA LYS A 41 -12.96 8.53 -4.39
C LYS A 41 -13.11 9.55 -5.51
N ASP A 42 -13.40 9.10 -6.73
CA ASP A 42 -13.65 10.00 -7.86
C ASP A 42 -14.82 10.95 -7.57
N MET A 43 -15.89 10.45 -6.95
CA MET A 43 -17.03 11.29 -6.57
C MET A 43 -16.65 12.28 -5.46
N LEU A 44 -15.91 11.85 -4.44
CA LEU A 44 -15.42 12.73 -3.38
C LEU A 44 -14.51 13.84 -3.93
N ASP A 45 -13.64 13.53 -4.87
CA ASP A 45 -12.78 14.51 -5.53
C ASP A 45 -13.60 15.54 -6.33
N ARG A 46 -14.64 15.09 -7.02
CA ARG A 46 -15.57 15.98 -7.75
C ARG A 46 -16.35 16.90 -6.80
N ILE A 47 -16.78 16.38 -5.66
CA ILE A 47 -17.43 17.19 -4.61
C ILE A 47 -16.47 18.23 -4.05
N SER A 48 -15.25 17.82 -3.73
CA SER A 48 -14.20 18.73 -3.26
C SER A 48 -13.92 19.85 -4.28
N GLN A 49 -13.80 19.51 -5.55
CA GLN A 49 -13.59 20.50 -6.61
C GLN A 49 -14.77 21.45 -6.75
N ALA A 50 -16.01 20.94 -6.63
CA ALA A 50 -17.21 21.77 -6.65
C ALA A 50 -17.25 22.76 -5.47
N LEU A 51 -16.88 22.31 -4.27
CA LEU A 51 -16.78 23.17 -3.09
C LEU A 51 -15.70 24.25 -3.26
N LYS A 52 -14.54 23.86 -3.82
CA LYS A 52 -13.48 24.82 -4.14
C LYS A 52 -13.94 25.89 -5.12
N ASN A 53 -14.64 25.51 -6.19
CA ASN A 53 -15.17 26.44 -7.17
C ASN A 53 -16.18 27.43 -6.54
N LYS A 54 -17.09 26.91 -5.68
CA LYS A 54 -18.03 27.78 -4.95
C LYS A 54 -17.31 28.73 -4.00
N ALA A 55 -16.29 28.28 -3.31
CA ALA A 55 -15.47 29.12 -2.44
C ALA A 55 -14.76 30.25 -3.22
N ASP A 56 -14.21 29.93 -4.39
CA ASP A 56 -13.54 30.91 -5.26
C ASP A 56 -14.54 31.93 -5.82
N GLU A 57 -15.75 31.52 -6.22
CA GLU A 57 -16.84 32.40 -6.67
C GLU A 57 -17.30 33.36 -5.56
N MET A 58 -17.19 32.97 -4.30
CA MET A 58 -17.55 33.75 -3.12
C MET A 58 -16.40 34.63 -2.58
N GLY A 59 -15.39 34.88 -3.40
CA GLY A 59 -14.25 35.73 -3.03
C GLY A 59 -13.10 35.00 -2.34
N GLY A 60 -13.02 33.70 -2.51
CA GLY A 60 -11.90 32.88 -1.96
C GLY A 60 -12.05 32.56 -0.48
N VAL A 61 -13.27 32.32 -0.01
CA VAL A 61 -13.53 31.88 1.39
C VAL A 61 -12.82 30.56 1.68
N ASN A 62 -12.43 30.35 2.93
CA ASN A 62 -11.66 29.18 3.35
C ASN A 62 -12.51 28.12 4.05
N SER A 63 -13.73 28.43 4.43
CA SER A 63 -14.62 27.48 5.09
C SER A 63 -16.09 27.78 4.87
N PHE A 64 -16.89 26.74 4.94
CA PHE A 64 -18.34 26.78 4.99
C PHE A 64 -18.80 26.04 6.23
N ALA A 65 -19.59 26.69 7.08
CA ALA A 65 -20.26 26.05 8.19
C ALA A 65 -21.76 26.01 7.91
N THR A 66 -22.34 24.82 7.91
CA THR A 66 -23.76 24.59 7.65
C THR A 66 -24.34 23.64 8.67
N SER A 67 -25.67 23.51 8.69
CA SER A 67 -26.35 22.49 9.52
C SER A 67 -26.00 21.06 9.14
N GLU A 68 -25.55 20.84 7.90
CA GLU A 68 -25.14 19.52 7.38
C GLU A 68 -23.70 19.17 7.73
N GLY A 69 -22.89 20.16 8.11
CA GLY A 69 -21.49 19.99 8.43
C GLY A 69 -20.63 21.16 8.00
N THR A 70 -19.34 21.03 8.19
CA THR A 70 -18.36 22.07 7.84
C THR A 70 -17.41 21.54 6.79
N ALA A 71 -17.21 22.34 5.73
CA ALA A 71 -16.18 22.12 4.74
C ALA A 71 -15.13 23.24 4.85
N TYR A 72 -13.86 22.88 4.81
CA TYR A 72 -12.78 23.86 4.91
C TYR A 72 -11.65 23.55 3.92
N ARG A 73 -10.97 24.62 3.51
CA ARG A 73 -9.84 24.54 2.59
C ARG A 73 -8.60 24.05 3.34
N THR A 74 -7.93 23.03 2.80
CA THR A 74 -6.63 22.58 3.29
C THR A 74 -5.61 22.65 2.17
N LEU A 75 -4.35 22.83 2.54
CA LEU A 75 -3.22 22.71 1.62
C LEU A 75 -2.60 21.31 1.78
N LYS A 76 -2.69 20.50 0.74
CA LYS A 76 -2.04 19.19 0.70
C LYS A 76 -0.70 19.32 -0.01
N GLU A 77 0.37 19.19 0.74
CA GLU A 77 1.73 19.27 0.23
C GLU A 77 2.33 17.87 0.05
N SER A 78 3.14 17.72 -0.97
CA SER A 78 3.89 16.50 -1.21
C SER A 78 5.23 16.81 -1.86
N TYR A 79 6.20 15.95 -1.62
CA TYR A 79 7.52 16.07 -2.22
C TYR A 79 7.82 14.82 -3.01
N ARG A 80 8.39 14.98 -4.18
CA ARG A 80 8.81 13.85 -5.02
C ARG A 80 10.22 14.07 -5.52
N VAL A 81 10.92 12.98 -5.78
CA VAL A 81 12.25 13.03 -6.36
C VAL A 81 12.15 13.31 -7.86
N GLY A 82 12.78 14.39 -8.31
CA GLY A 82 12.95 14.70 -9.73
C GLY A 82 14.22 14.10 -10.32
N SER A 83 15.28 14.02 -9.51
CA SER A 83 16.58 13.44 -9.90
C SER A 83 17.22 12.74 -8.72
N TRP A 84 17.28 11.42 -8.75
CA TRP A 84 17.93 10.62 -7.70
C TRP A 84 19.43 10.93 -7.52
N PRO A 85 20.24 11.09 -8.59
CA PRO A 85 21.65 11.45 -8.41
C PRO A 85 21.86 12.74 -7.62
N GLU A 86 21.05 13.76 -7.88
CA GLU A 86 21.13 15.04 -7.16
C GLU A 86 20.68 14.91 -5.71
N VAL A 87 19.61 14.17 -5.44
CA VAL A 87 19.12 13.92 -4.07
C VAL A 87 20.15 13.16 -3.26
N LEU A 88 20.71 12.09 -3.82
CA LEU A 88 21.71 11.29 -3.14
C LEU A 88 23.00 12.09 -2.86
N LYS A 89 23.44 12.92 -3.81
CA LYS A 89 24.57 13.81 -3.60
C LYS A 89 24.32 14.79 -2.47
N PHE A 90 23.15 15.42 -2.45
CA PHE A 90 22.75 16.32 -1.36
C PHE A 90 22.78 15.61 0.01
N ILE A 91 22.22 14.39 0.08
CA ILE A 91 22.21 13.61 1.33
C ILE A 91 23.62 13.27 1.77
N GLN A 92 24.50 12.86 0.86
CA GLN A 92 25.90 12.56 1.17
C GLN A 92 26.64 13.81 1.66
N ASP A 93 26.46 14.95 1.01
CA ASP A 93 27.16 16.21 1.33
C ASP A 93 26.66 16.80 2.66
N THR A 94 25.39 16.64 2.99
CA THR A 94 24.77 17.23 4.18
C THR A 94 24.51 16.26 5.32
N HIS A 95 24.69 14.97 5.10
CA HIS A 95 24.36 13.87 6.03
C HIS A 95 22.90 13.83 6.49
N ASN A 96 21.97 14.35 5.68
CA ASN A 96 20.54 14.35 5.96
C ASN A 96 19.88 13.02 5.56
N TYR A 97 20.37 11.92 6.09
CA TYR A 97 19.86 10.56 5.78
C TYR A 97 18.41 10.35 6.19
N GLN A 98 17.88 11.16 7.09
CA GLN A 98 16.47 11.14 7.48
C GLN A 98 15.49 11.46 6.34
N MET A 99 15.99 12.03 5.23
CA MET A 99 15.18 12.21 4.01
C MET A 99 14.82 10.89 3.34
N LEU A 100 15.52 9.81 3.63
CA LEU A 100 15.25 8.48 3.10
C LEU A 100 14.32 7.71 4.03
N GLU A 101 13.39 6.96 3.43
CA GLU A 101 12.58 6.03 4.20
C GLU A 101 13.42 4.86 4.75
N LYS A 102 13.12 4.42 5.96
CA LYS A 102 13.83 3.33 6.63
C LYS A 102 13.44 1.96 6.09
N ARG A 103 13.78 1.69 4.85
CA ARG A 103 13.53 0.40 4.20
C ARG A 103 14.76 -0.01 3.40
N ILE A 104 15.23 -1.25 3.62
CA ILE A 104 16.31 -1.83 2.82
C ILE A 104 15.75 -2.60 1.62
N GLY A 105 16.47 -2.58 0.51
CA GLY A 105 16.12 -3.35 -0.68
C GLY A 105 16.46 -4.83 -0.50
N LYS A 106 15.49 -5.72 -0.63
CA LYS A 106 15.68 -7.17 -0.46
C LYS A 106 16.76 -7.73 -1.39
N LEU A 107 16.70 -7.39 -2.68
CA LEU A 107 17.62 -7.92 -3.68
C LEU A 107 19.05 -7.41 -3.46
N ALA A 108 19.23 -6.11 -3.25
CA ALA A 108 20.53 -5.53 -2.99
C ALA A 108 21.18 -6.09 -1.70
N THR A 109 20.39 -6.23 -0.64
CA THR A 109 20.85 -6.82 0.62
C THR A 109 21.22 -8.30 0.45
N LYS A 110 20.42 -9.05 -0.29
CA LYS A 110 20.70 -10.46 -0.61
C LYS A 110 21.99 -10.61 -1.41
N GLU A 111 22.24 -9.72 -2.37
CA GLU A 111 23.46 -9.72 -3.18
C GLU A 111 24.70 -9.50 -2.32
N ILE A 112 24.67 -8.53 -1.40
CA ILE A 112 25.77 -8.29 -0.47
C ILE A 112 25.99 -9.51 0.44
N HIS A 113 24.91 -10.07 0.99
CA HIS A 113 24.99 -11.25 1.84
C HIS A 113 25.59 -12.46 1.09
N SER A 114 25.19 -12.68 -0.15
CA SER A 114 25.67 -13.79 -0.98
C SER A 114 27.13 -13.61 -1.42
N SER A 115 27.54 -12.38 -1.77
CA SER A 115 28.90 -12.10 -2.27
C SER A 115 29.94 -12.04 -1.15
N THR A 116 29.58 -11.57 0.05
CA THR A 116 30.49 -11.42 1.19
C THR A 116 30.42 -12.59 2.18
N GLY A 117 29.37 -13.39 2.13
CA GLY A 117 29.08 -14.44 3.11
C GLY A 117 28.64 -13.91 4.48
N GLN A 118 28.45 -12.61 4.61
CA GLN A 118 28.07 -11.96 5.87
C GLN A 118 26.90 -11.01 5.67
N LEU A 119 26.04 -10.91 6.70
CA LEU A 119 25.01 -9.90 6.73
C LEU A 119 25.60 -8.52 6.98
N PRO A 120 25.10 -7.46 6.31
CA PRO A 120 25.44 -6.11 6.70
C PRO A 120 25.14 -5.86 8.19
N PRO A 121 25.97 -5.07 8.90
CA PRO A 121 25.69 -4.76 10.29
C PRO A 121 24.29 -4.19 10.52
N GLY A 122 23.59 -4.67 11.53
CA GLY A 122 22.23 -4.23 11.86
C GLY A 122 21.12 -4.89 11.03
N VAL A 123 21.45 -5.77 10.10
CA VAL A 123 20.48 -6.52 9.29
C VAL A 123 20.28 -7.92 9.87
N GLU A 124 19.03 -8.33 10.03
CA GLU A 124 18.66 -9.67 10.44
C GLU A 124 18.17 -10.46 9.22
N TYR A 125 18.51 -11.75 9.18
CA TYR A 125 18.02 -12.68 8.16
C TYR A 125 16.85 -13.50 8.72
N ILE A 126 15.74 -13.44 8.01
CA ILE A 126 14.53 -14.20 8.34
C ILE A 126 14.15 -15.02 7.12
N ALA A 127 13.97 -16.32 7.31
CA ALA A 127 13.47 -17.22 6.29
C ALA A 127 12.34 -18.08 6.85
N GLU A 128 11.25 -18.15 6.12
CA GLU A 128 10.09 -18.97 6.46
C GLU A 128 9.77 -19.92 5.30
N GLU A 129 9.42 -21.14 5.62
CA GLU A 129 8.94 -22.10 4.63
C GLU A 129 7.42 -22.02 4.55
N GLU A 130 6.91 -22.03 3.33
CA GLU A 130 5.47 -22.04 3.06
C GLU A 130 5.13 -22.96 1.91
N PHE A 131 3.92 -23.50 1.89
CA PHE A 131 3.40 -24.22 0.75
C PHE A 131 2.58 -23.29 -0.14
N VAL A 132 2.96 -23.21 -1.40
CA VAL A 132 2.26 -22.41 -2.41
C VAL A 132 1.32 -23.32 -3.20
N ILE A 133 0.06 -22.93 -3.28
CA ILE A 133 -0.97 -23.67 -4.02
C ILE A 133 -1.03 -23.12 -5.45
N ARG A 134 -0.89 -24.02 -6.43
CA ARG A 134 -1.02 -23.68 -7.86
C ARG A 134 -2.15 -24.48 -8.48
N ARG A 135 -2.76 -23.92 -9.52
CA ARG A 135 -3.71 -24.65 -10.35
C ARG A 135 -2.98 -25.73 -11.15
N PRO A 136 -3.69 -26.79 -11.59
CA PRO A 136 -3.12 -27.75 -12.51
C PRO A 136 -2.62 -27.09 -13.80
N THR A 137 -1.50 -27.56 -14.30
CA THR A 137 -0.93 -27.10 -15.56
C THR A 137 -1.55 -27.81 -16.76
#